data_10f73c1a56ad7d9c20754ce5802bcf0c
#
_entry.id   10f73c1a56ad7d9c20754ce5802bcf0c
#
_cell.length_a   1.000
_cell.length_b   1.000
_cell.length_c   1.000
_cell.angle_alpha   90.00
_cell.angle_beta   90.00
_cell.angle_gamma   90.00
#
_symmetry.space_group_name_H-M   'P 1'
#
loop_
_entity.id
_entity.type
_entity.pdbx_description
1 polymer ?
#
loop_
_entity_poly.entity_id
_entity_poly.type
_entity_poly.pdbx_seq_one_letter_code
_entity_poly.pdbx_strand_id
1 'polypeptide(L)'
;MIDILMATYNGEAYLNEQLKSIENQTWKRWRLTVCDDGSTDGTWDILEQFQRRIGEDRVVILKNNPPTGSAKKNFIQMIQACQGEYMMCCDQDDVWHPDKIEKTFRRMYRMEKRYGKELPLMVHTDLRVVDAELKELHPSFHAYMNLRTDGKLNYELTQNQVTGCTMMINRYLQAYVQPVKNLEAIVMHDHWLALTVLVFGKLSYLNQATIDYRQHCDNSVGAQDAKSLAYMWQRFRRGKTKFRQDMMNSSTQSEYFLHIYAPCIDDKKMVKLLNKYAFVYKKCKIIRVFVFIRCRFLKKGVIRKVMQIFWG
;
A
#
# COMPACT_ATOMS: atom_id res chain seq x y z
N MET A 1 -9.57 -19.10 6.10
CA MET A 1 -8.14 -18.87 6.37
C MET A 1 -7.79 -17.48 5.86
N ILE A 2 -6.95 -16.73 6.57
CA ILE A 2 -6.41 -15.43 6.12
C ILE A 2 -4.91 -15.61 5.97
N ASP A 3 -4.38 -15.31 4.78
CA ASP A 3 -2.94 -15.37 4.52
C ASP A 3 -2.33 -14.00 4.80
N ILE A 4 -1.37 -13.97 5.73
CA ILE A 4 -0.59 -12.79 6.07
C ILE A 4 0.74 -12.91 5.30
N LEU A 5 1.07 -11.90 4.53
CA LEU A 5 2.28 -11.83 3.72
C LEU A 5 3.20 -10.77 4.32
N MET A 6 4.35 -11.18 4.85
CA MET A 6 5.31 -10.31 5.51
C MET A 6 6.61 -10.27 4.72
N ALA A 7 7.07 -9.06 4.38
CA ALA A 7 8.38 -8.85 3.82
C ALA A 7 9.35 -8.45 4.94
N THR A 8 10.53 -9.08 5.00
CA THR A 8 11.57 -8.75 5.98
C THR A 8 12.91 -8.41 5.32
N TYR A 9 13.61 -7.45 5.93
CA TYR A 9 15.00 -7.11 5.64
C TYR A 9 15.60 -6.37 6.84
N ASN A 10 16.59 -6.96 7.51
CA ASN A 10 17.27 -6.41 8.70
C ASN A 10 16.27 -5.85 9.73
N GLY A 11 15.33 -6.70 10.17
CA GLY A 11 14.21 -6.34 11.04
C GLY A 11 14.39 -6.70 12.51
N GLU A 12 15.58 -7.17 12.93
CA GLU A 12 15.85 -7.70 14.28
C GLU A 12 15.29 -6.84 15.41
N ALA A 13 15.36 -5.50 15.25
CA ALA A 13 14.98 -4.56 16.30
C ALA A 13 13.49 -4.61 16.68
N TYR A 14 12.58 -4.89 15.73
CA TYR A 14 11.13 -4.75 15.94
C TYR A 14 10.32 -6.01 15.61
N LEU A 15 10.90 -6.95 14.88
CA LEU A 15 10.21 -8.12 14.35
C LEU A 15 9.53 -8.96 15.42
N ASN A 16 10.15 -9.13 16.60
CA ASN A 16 9.57 -9.88 17.70
C ASN A 16 8.22 -9.32 18.17
N GLU A 17 8.10 -7.99 18.26
CA GLU A 17 6.85 -7.33 18.68
C GLU A 17 5.76 -7.51 17.61
N GLN A 18 6.13 -7.38 16.34
CA GLN A 18 5.20 -7.59 15.23
C GLN A 18 4.71 -9.05 15.19
N LEU A 19 5.58 -10.04 15.29
CA LEU A 19 5.20 -11.46 15.31
C LEU A 19 4.29 -11.79 16.50
N LYS A 20 4.60 -11.26 17.68
CA LYS A 20 3.75 -11.40 18.87
C LYS A 20 2.37 -10.78 18.66
N SER A 21 2.27 -9.66 17.96
CA SER A 21 1.00 -9.00 17.64
C SER A 21 0.12 -9.85 16.71
N ILE A 22 0.72 -10.59 15.78
CA ILE A 22 0.02 -11.55 14.91
C ILE A 22 -0.46 -12.76 15.71
N GLU A 23 0.37 -13.32 16.56
CA GLU A 23 0.01 -14.45 17.45
C GLU A 23 -1.19 -14.11 18.34
N ASN A 24 -1.24 -12.84 18.83
CA ASN A 24 -2.27 -12.34 19.73
C ASN A 24 -3.58 -11.93 19.01
N GLN A 25 -3.70 -12.09 17.71
CA GLN A 25 -4.94 -11.77 17.00
C GLN A 25 -6.13 -12.57 17.54
N THR A 26 -7.30 -11.93 17.69
CA THR A 26 -8.55 -12.59 18.08
C THR A 26 -9.02 -13.62 17.06
N TRP A 27 -8.80 -13.32 15.79
CA TRP A 27 -9.04 -14.25 14.68
C TRP A 27 -7.91 -15.26 14.56
N LYS A 28 -8.12 -16.51 14.96
CA LYS A 28 -7.07 -17.56 15.02
C LYS A 28 -6.82 -18.31 13.70
N ARG A 29 -7.68 -18.13 12.68
CA ARG A 29 -7.56 -18.83 11.39
C ARG A 29 -6.72 -18.02 10.40
N TRP A 30 -5.45 -17.83 10.71
CA TRP A 30 -4.45 -17.17 9.85
C TRP A 30 -3.27 -18.09 9.55
N ARG A 31 -2.60 -17.84 8.45
CA ARG A 31 -1.30 -18.40 8.07
C ARG A 31 -0.37 -17.25 7.73
N LEU A 32 0.87 -17.30 8.18
CA LEU A 32 1.90 -16.29 7.90
C LEU A 32 2.90 -16.85 6.89
N THR A 33 3.09 -16.14 5.79
CA THR A 33 4.20 -16.36 4.87
C THR A 33 5.15 -15.17 4.98
N VAL A 34 6.37 -15.42 5.42
CA VAL A 34 7.43 -14.43 5.49
C VAL A 34 8.38 -14.64 4.32
N CYS A 35 8.75 -13.58 3.63
CA CYS A 35 9.78 -13.62 2.60
C CYS A 35 10.90 -12.64 2.95
N ASP A 36 12.03 -13.19 3.37
CA ASP A 36 13.23 -12.44 3.76
C ASP A 36 14.06 -12.06 2.53
N ASP A 37 14.43 -10.80 2.44
CA ASP A 37 15.15 -10.22 1.30
C ASP A 37 16.68 -10.18 1.52
N GLY A 38 17.22 -11.16 2.23
CA GLY A 38 18.64 -11.32 2.45
C GLY A 38 19.16 -10.57 3.68
N SER A 39 18.44 -10.65 4.81
CA SER A 39 18.89 -10.10 6.09
C SER A 39 20.24 -10.65 6.52
N THR A 40 21.02 -9.79 7.19
CA THR A 40 22.37 -10.07 7.70
C THR A 40 22.46 -9.92 9.22
N ASP A 41 21.40 -9.50 9.87
CA ASP A 41 21.23 -9.39 11.32
C ASP A 41 20.52 -10.62 11.91
N GLY A 42 20.02 -10.56 13.16
CA GLY A 42 19.30 -11.64 13.84
C GLY A 42 17.88 -11.91 13.33
N THR A 43 17.43 -11.27 12.23
CA THR A 43 16.08 -11.46 11.66
C THR A 43 15.74 -12.91 11.41
N TRP A 44 16.68 -13.67 10.81
CA TRP A 44 16.45 -15.07 10.45
C TRP A 44 16.25 -15.95 11.68
N ASP A 45 17.08 -15.78 12.71
CA ASP A 45 16.98 -16.54 13.96
C ASP A 45 15.63 -16.31 14.66
N ILE A 46 15.15 -15.06 14.66
CA ILE A 46 13.84 -14.69 15.20
C ILE A 46 12.71 -15.42 14.45
N LEU A 47 12.77 -15.43 13.12
CA LEU A 47 11.77 -16.08 12.28
C LEU A 47 11.73 -17.60 12.52
N GLU A 48 12.89 -18.27 12.57
CA GLU A 48 12.96 -19.70 12.85
C GLU A 48 12.44 -20.06 14.24
N GLN A 49 12.78 -19.25 15.26
CA GLN A 49 12.25 -19.46 16.62
C GLN A 49 10.73 -19.33 16.64
N PHE A 50 10.20 -18.35 15.95
CA PHE A 50 8.75 -18.16 15.84
C PHE A 50 8.08 -19.31 15.11
N GLN A 51 8.63 -19.78 13.98
CA GLN A 51 8.12 -20.92 13.23
C GLN A 51 8.11 -22.21 14.06
N ARG A 52 9.22 -22.51 14.76
CA ARG A 52 9.28 -23.69 15.66
C ARG A 52 8.22 -23.65 16.76
N ARG A 53 7.88 -22.47 17.27
CA ARG A 53 6.88 -22.28 18.33
C ARG A 53 5.44 -22.37 17.83
N ILE A 54 5.15 -21.82 16.66
CA ILE A 54 3.78 -21.74 16.11
C ILE A 54 3.43 -22.97 15.25
N GLY A 55 4.42 -23.55 14.57
CA GLY A 55 4.28 -24.68 13.65
C GLY A 55 4.47 -24.29 12.18
N GLU A 56 5.11 -25.18 11.42
CA GLU A 56 5.40 -24.99 9.98
C GLU A 56 4.14 -25.00 9.12
N ASP A 57 3.07 -25.58 9.57
CA ASP A 57 1.75 -25.57 8.93
C ASP A 57 1.12 -24.18 8.92
N ARG A 58 1.51 -23.33 9.86
CA ARG A 58 0.99 -21.96 10.02
C ARG A 58 1.99 -20.87 9.65
N VAL A 59 3.29 -21.14 9.71
CA VAL A 59 4.34 -20.17 9.42
C VAL A 59 5.28 -20.75 8.36
N VAL A 60 5.34 -20.11 7.21
CA VAL A 60 6.25 -20.46 6.12
C VAL A 60 7.27 -19.34 5.97
N ILE A 61 8.55 -19.69 6.00
CA ILE A 61 9.66 -18.73 5.82
C ILE A 61 10.33 -19.02 4.48
N LEU A 62 10.43 -17.99 3.66
CA LEU A 62 11.08 -18.01 2.36
C LEU A 62 12.25 -17.03 2.36
N LYS A 63 13.26 -17.30 1.54
CA LYS A 63 14.40 -16.41 1.33
C LYS A 63 14.53 -16.09 -0.14
N ASN A 64 14.60 -14.81 -0.46
CA ASN A 64 14.90 -14.37 -1.82
C ASN A 64 16.37 -14.66 -2.14
N ASN A 65 16.62 -15.36 -3.24
CA ASN A 65 17.97 -15.59 -3.72
C ASN A 65 18.00 -15.46 -5.26
N PRO A 66 18.58 -14.41 -5.82
CA PRO A 66 19.18 -13.28 -5.11
C PRO A 66 18.14 -12.37 -4.42
N PRO A 67 18.56 -11.52 -3.45
CA PRO A 67 17.68 -10.50 -2.85
C PRO A 67 17.07 -9.59 -3.92
N THR A 68 15.81 -9.18 -3.71
CA THR A 68 15.12 -8.29 -4.66
C THR A 68 15.54 -6.84 -4.53
N GLY A 69 16.04 -6.46 -3.34
CA GLY A 69 16.41 -5.08 -2.96
C GLY A 69 15.19 -4.14 -2.88
N SER A 70 13.97 -4.71 -2.73
CA SER A 70 12.75 -3.89 -2.80
C SER A 70 11.56 -4.55 -2.13
N ALA A 71 11.01 -3.92 -1.08
CA ALA A 71 9.77 -4.36 -0.45
C ALA A 71 8.61 -4.49 -1.47
N LYS A 72 8.51 -3.55 -2.43
CA LYS A 72 7.54 -3.59 -3.52
C LYS A 72 7.62 -4.90 -4.32
N LYS A 73 8.81 -5.30 -4.73
CA LYS A 73 9.02 -6.53 -5.52
C LYS A 73 8.68 -7.76 -4.69
N ASN A 74 9.15 -7.78 -3.45
CA ASN A 74 8.91 -8.87 -2.52
C ASN A 74 7.39 -9.08 -2.29
N PHE A 75 6.63 -8.02 -1.98
CA PHE A 75 5.18 -8.12 -1.81
C PHE A 75 4.46 -8.58 -3.08
N ILE A 76 4.79 -8.05 -4.26
CA ILE A 76 4.16 -8.48 -5.52
C ILE A 76 4.40 -9.96 -5.77
N GLN A 77 5.63 -10.46 -5.57
CA GLN A 77 5.96 -11.88 -5.73
C GLN A 77 5.17 -12.76 -4.76
N MET A 78 5.10 -12.39 -3.47
CA MET A 78 4.30 -13.11 -2.48
C MET A 78 2.81 -13.12 -2.84
N ILE A 79 2.24 -11.99 -3.28
CA ILE A 79 0.85 -11.91 -3.70
C ILE A 79 0.61 -12.81 -4.93
N GLN A 80 1.51 -12.80 -5.91
CA GLN A 80 1.40 -13.66 -7.10
C GLN A 80 1.45 -15.15 -6.74
N ALA A 81 2.28 -15.54 -5.77
CA ALA A 81 2.45 -16.94 -5.35
C ALA A 81 1.35 -17.44 -4.40
N CYS A 82 0.65 -16.54 -3.71
CA CYS A 82 -0.35 -16.90 -2.71
C CYS A 82 -1.55 -17.62 -3.32
N GLN A 83 -2.02 -18.68 -2.66
CA GLN A 83 -3.19 -19.49 -3.08
C GLN A 83 -4.43 -19.24 -2.21
N GLY A 84 -4.35 -18.33 -1.23
CA GLY A 84 -5.42 -18.06 -0.29
C GLY A 84 -6.60 -17.28 -0.87
N GLU A 85 -7.73 -17.32 -0.16
CA GLU A 85 -8.90 -16.51 -0.54
C GLU A 85 -8.76 -15.04 -0.15
N TYR A 86 -8.07 -14.78 0.96
CA TYR A 86 -7.86 -13.43 1.50
C TYR A 86 -6.40 -13.24 1.92
N MET A 87 -5.82 -12.13 1.52
CA MET A 87 -4.42 -11.78 1.78
C MET A 87 -4.32 -10.44 2.50
N MET A 88 -3.42 -10.35 3.47
CA MET A 88 -3.06 -9.11 4.16
C MET A 88 -1.56 -8.91 4.08
N CYS A 89 -1.11 -7.73 3.64
CA CYS A 89 0.30 -7.37 3.71
C CYS A 89 0.66 -6.91 5.13
N CYS A 90 1.89 -7.20 5.55
CA CYS A 90 2.40 -6.93 6.87
C CYS A 90 3.84 -6.43 6.78
N ASP A 91 4.11 -5.25 7.34
CA ASP A 91 5.47 -4.75 7.51
C ASP A 91 6.09 -5.39 8.78
N GLN A 92 7.41 -5.43 8.87
CA GLN A 92 8.13 -6.15 9.94
C GLN A 92 8.24 -5.39 11.27
N ASP A 93 7.93 -4.09 11.27
CA ASP A 93 8.30 -3.12 12.28
C ASP A 93 7.11 -2.44 13.00
N ASP A 94 5.88 -2.84 12.64
CA ASP A 94 4.64 -2.36 13.23
C ASP A 94 4.17 -3.20 14.43
N VAL A 95 3.03 -2.83 15.02
CA VAL A 95 2.29 -3.66 15.98
C VAL A 95 0.81 -3.69 15.60
N TRP A 96 0.27 -4.86 15.30
CA TRP A 96 -1.14 -5.01 14.97
C TRP A 96 -2.02 -5.01 16.22
N HIS A 97 -3.12 -4.25 16.20
CA HIS A 97 -4.11 -4.35 17.26
C HIS A 97 -4.77 -5.72 17.26
N PRO A 98 -5.16 -6.27 18.42
CA PRO A 98 -5.62 -7.66 18.55
C PRO A 98 -6.81 -8.03 17.65
N ASP A 99 -7.62 -7.08 17.27
CA ASP A 99 -8.84 -7.26 16.49
C ASP A 99 -8.72 -6.85 15.01
N LYS A 100 -7.49 -6.57 14.53
CA LYS A 100 -7.26 -6.11 13.17
C LYS A 100 -7.80 -7.07 12.12
N ILE A 101 -7.43 -8.34 12.18
CA ILE A 101 -7.87 -9.33 11.19
C ILE A 101 -9.40 -9.43 11.22
N GLU A 102 -10.00 -9.55 12.39
CA GLU A 102 -11.44 -9.71 12.55
C GLU A 102 -12.22 -8.51 12.00
N LYS A 103 -11.82 -7.28 12.37
CA LYS A 103 -12.46 -6.04 11.90
C LYS A 103 -12.38 -5.91 10.37
N THR A 104 -11.20 -6.16 9.82
CA THR A 104 -10.95 -6.03 8.38
C THR A 104 -11.75 -7.10 7.61
N PHE A 105 -11.74 -8.34 8.10
CA PHE A 105 -12.49 -9.45 7.48
C PHE A 105 -14.00 -9.25 7.58
N ARG A 106 -14.54 -8.78 8.70
CA ARG A 106 -15.96 -8.43 8.82
C ARG A 106 -16.38 -7.38 7.80
N ARG A 107 -15.51 -6.42 7.50
CA ARG A 107 -15.77 -5.42 6.45
C ARG A 107 -15.73 -6.05 5.06
N MET A 108 -14.73 -6.89 4.78
CA MET A 108 -14.62 -7.65 3.53
C MET A 108 -15.87 -8.50 3.29
N TYR A 109 -16.30 -9.28 4.27
CA TYR A 109 -17.50 -10.11 4.19
C TYR A 109 -18.77 -9.31 3.88
N ARG A 110 -18.93 -8.11 4.47
CA ARG A 110 -20.05 -7.21 4.15
C ARG A 110 -19.99 -6.72 2.70
N MET A 111 -18.80 -6.48 2.17
CA MET A 111 -18.64 -6.10 0.76
C MET A 111 -18.99 -7.26 -0.17
N GLU A 112 -18.56 -8.47 0.12
CA GLU A 112 -18.94 -9.68 -0.64
C GLU A 112 -20.45 -9.90 -0.66
N LYS A 113 -21.12 -9.74 0.48
CA LYS A 113 -22.58 -9.81 0.56
C LYS A 113 -23.28 -8.76 -0.29
N ARG A 114 -22.70 -7.56 -0.40
CA ARG A 114 -23.28 -6.43 -1.14
C ARG A 114 -22.99 -6.47 -2.64
N TYR A 115 -21.79 -6.86 -3.03
CA TYR A 115 -21.30 -6.70 -4.40
C TYR A 115 -21.03 -8.03 -5.11
N GLY A 116 -21.09 -9.14 -4.42
CA GLY A 116 -20.70 -10.47 -4.91
C GLY A 116 -19.29 -10.85 -4.50
N LYS A 117 -19.08 -12.14 -4.28
CA LYS A 117 -17.78 -12.69 -3.85
C LYS A 117 -16.73 -12.65 -4.96
N GLU A 118 -17.15 -12.79 -6.22
CA GLU A 118 -16.27 -12.89 -7.38
C GLU A 118 -15.77 -11.53 -7.90
N LEU A 119 -16.18 -10.44 -7.27
CA LEU A 119 -15.68 -9.11 -7.62
C LEU A 119 -14.32 -8.85 -6.93
N PRO A 120 -13.35 -8.23 -7.61
CA PRO A 120 -12.15 -7.72 -6.95
C PRO A 120 -12.48 -6.78 -5.81
N LEU A 121 -12.03 -7.11 -4.59
CA LEU A 121 -12.36 -6.35 -3.39
C LEU A 121 -11.08 -6.03 -2.60
N MET A 122 -11.05 -4.82 -2.05
CA MET A 122 -10.04 -4.39 -1.09
C MET A 122 -10.70 -3.64 0.07
N VAL A 123 -10.27 -3.97 1.27
CA VAL A 123 -10.51 -3.19 2.49
C VAL A 123 -9.18 -2.65 2.98
N HIS A 124 -9.13 -1.39 3.35
CA HIS A 124 -8.00 -0.84 4.09
C HIS A 124 -8.48 -0.08 5.33
N THR A 125 -7.63 -0.03 6.33
CA THR A 125 -7.92 0.59 7.63
C THR A 125 -7.09 1.84 7.84
N ASP A 126 -7.34 2.57 8.94
CA ASP A 126 -6.43 3.60 9.41
C ASP A 126 -5.30 2.98 10.27
N LEU A 127 -4.30 3.80 10.59
CA LEU A 127 -3.20 3.50 11.50
C LEU A 127 -3.12 4.56 12.58
N ARG A 128 -2.66 4.18 13.77
CA ARG A 128 -2.15 5.09 14.78
C ARG A 128 -0.65 5.29 14.55
N VAL A 129 -0.19 6.53 14.45
CA VAL A 129 1.24 6.84 14.27
C VAL A 129 1.90 6.86 15.62
N VAL A 130 2.97 6.09 15.79
CA VAL A 130 3.74 5.99 17.04
C VAL A 130 5.23 6.19 16.78
N ASP A 131 6.00 6.54 17.83
CA ASP A 131 7.46 6.57 17.77
C ASP A 131 8.08 5.16 17.91
N ALA A 132 9.41 5.08 18.00
CA ALA A 132 10.13 3.82 18.14
C ALA A 132 9.73 3.04 19.40
N GLU A 133 9.34 3.72 20.47
CA GLU A 133 8.93 3.18 21.76
C GLU A 133 7.40 2.97 21.88
N LEU A 134 6.66 3.03 20.76
CA LEU A 134 5.19 2.89 20.68
C LEU A 134 4.39 4.01 21.37
N LYS A 135 5.00 5.14 21.66
CA LYS A 135 4.29 6.31 22.16
C LYS A 135 3.51 6.99 21.03
N GLU A 136 2.24 7.29 21.26
CA GLU A 136 1.38 7.90 20.25
C GLU A 136 1.87 9.29 19.84
N LEU A 137 2.10 9.45 18.52
CA LEU A 137 2.36 10.73 17.87
C LEU A 137 1.08 11.32 17.25
N HIS A 138 0.22 10.47 16.70
CA HIS A 138 -1.07 10.88 16.14
C HIS A 138 -2.05 9.70 16.03
N PRO A 139 -3.32 9.85 16.43
CA PRO A 139 -4.30 8.74 16.45
C PRO A 139 -4.77 8.28 15.05
N SER A 140 -4.50 9.03 13.99
CA SER A 140 -4.95 8.73 12.63
C SER A 140 -3.91 9.15 11.59
N PHE A 141 -3.37 8.19 10.85
CA PHE A 141 -2.45 8.45 9.74
C PHE A 141 -3.12 9.20 8.59
N HIS A 142 -4.38 8.85 8.25
CA HIS A 142 -5.13 9.55 7.21
C HIS A 142 -5.33 11.04 7.53
N ALA A 143 -5.59 11.37 8.79
CA ALA A 143 -5.70 12.76 9.22
C ALA A 143 -4.32 13.45 9.24
N TYR A 144 -3.30 12.78 9.76
CA TYR A 144 -1.93 13.25 9.85
C TYR A 144 -1.34 13.56 8.47
N MET A 145 -1.45 12.61 7.55
CA MET A 145 -0.98 12.76 6.18
C MET A 145 -1.94 13.56 5.29
N ASN A 146 -3.08 13.99 5.82
CA ASN A 146 -4.15 14.64 5.05
C ASN A 146 -4.48 13.86 3.77
N LEU A 147 -4.83 12.57 3.92
CA LEU A 147 -5.23 11.68 2.82
C LEU A 147 -6.74 11.73 2.57
N ARG A 148 -7.17 11.36 1.37
CA ARG A 148 -8.59 11.19 1.03
C ARG A 148 -9.06 9.79 1.40
N THR A 149 -10.37 9.65 1.56
CA THR A 149 -11.03 8.38 1.89
C THR A 149 -12.20 8.07 0.95
N ASP A 150 -12.35 8.89 -0.12
CA ASP A 150 -13.49 8.81 -1.02
C ASP A 150 -13.32 7.79 -2.17
N GLY A 151 -12.17 7.12 -2.25
CA GLY A 151 -11.92 6.03 -3.20
C GLY A 151 -12.14 6.42 -4.66
N LYS A 152 -11.74 7.63 -5.06
CA LYS A 152 -11.91 8.09 -6.44
C LYS A 152 -10.62 7.92 -7.24
N LEU A 153 -10.72 7.25 -8.39
CA LEU A 153 -9.61 6.92 -9.26
C LEU A 153 -8.76 8.14 -9.65
N ASN A 154 -9.37 9.27 -9.98
CA ASN A 154 -8.63 10.46 -10.36
C ASN A 154 -7.73 11.03 -9.27
N TYR A 155 -8.07 10.82 -8.00
CA TYR A 155 -7.21 11.22 -6.88
C TYR A 155 -6.16 10.15 -6.57
N GLU A 156 -6.52 8.88 -6.65
CA GLU A 156 -5.61 7.76 -6.46
C GLU A 156 -4.45 7.80 -7.46
N LEU A 157 -4.73 8.11 -8.73
CA LEU A 157 -3.70 8.31 -9.76
C LEU A 157 -2.61 9.30 -9.35
N THR A 158 -2.95 10.33 -8.56
CA THR A 158 -2.01 11.39 -8.18
C THR A 158 -1.37 11.21 -6.80
N GLN A 159 -2.03 10.46 -5.93
CA GLN A 159 -1.61 10.27 -4.55
C GLN A 159 -2.23 9.00 -4.00
N ASN A 160 -1.38 8.03 -3.67
CA ASN A 160 -1.81 6.80 -3.01
C ASN A 160 -2.55 7.12 -1.69
N GLN A 161 -3.72 6.53 -1.52
CA GLN A 161 -4.57 6.66 -0.33
C GLN A 161 -4.50 5.42 0.56
N VAL A 162 -3.96 4.32 0.06
CA VAL A 162 -3.88 3.03 0.74
C VAL A 162 -2.46 2.83 1.25
N THR A 163 -2.31 2.38 2.49
CA THR A 163 -1.01 1.95 3.04
C THR A 163 -0.98 0.42 3.05
N GLY A 164 0.11 -0.18 2.55
CA GLY A 164 0.23 -1.61 2.32
C GLY A 164 -0.15 -2.48 3.51
N CYS A 165 0.43 -2.19 4.69
CA CYS A 165 0.17 -2.95 5.93
C CYS A 165 -1.28 -2.86 6.44
N THR A 166 -2.11 -1.95 5.89
CA THR A 166 -3.51 -1.80 6.29
C THR A 166 -4.49 -2.62 5.48
N MET A 167 -4.07 -3.11 4.30
CA MET A 167 -5.00 -3.69 3.34
C MET A 167 -5.27 -5.18 3.56
N MET A 168 -6.51 -5.56 3.23
CA MET A 168 -6.91 -6.94 2.93
C MET A 168 -7.47 -6.97 1.51
N ILE A 169 -7.02 -7.93 0.72
CA ILE A 169 -7.51 -8.18 -0.64
C ILE A 169 -8.10 -9.59 -0.75
N ASN A 170 -9.04 -9.79 -1.67
CA ASN A 170 -9.52 -11.11 -2.02
C ASN A 170 -8.75 -11.70 -3.22
N ARG A 171 -8.88 -13.00 -3.46
CA ARG A 171 -8.22 -13.71 -4.56
C ARG A 171 -8.60 -13.16 -5.95
N TYR A 172 -9.77 -12.56 -6.09
CA TYR A 172 -10.21 -11.99 -7.36
C TYR A 172 -9.46 -10.71 -7.71
N LEU A 173 -9.02 -9.93 -6.70
CA LEU A 173 -8.09 -8.82 -6.92
C LEU A 173 -6.67 -9.34 -7.19
N GLN A 174 -6.24 -10.38 -6.48
CA GLN A 174 -4.93 -11.01 -6.69
C GLN A 174 -4.75 -11.52 -8.13
N ALA A 175 -5.80 -12.02 -8.76
CA ALA A 175 -5.75 -12.49 -10.15
C ALA A 175 -5.27 -11.40 -11.15
N TYR A 176 -5.56 -10.12 -10.86
CA TYR A 176 -5.07 -8.99 -11.66
C TYR A 176 -3.58 -8.66 -11.42
N VAL A 177 -2.92 -9.29 -10.43
CA VAL A 177 -1.48 -9.10 -10.23
C VAL A 177 -0.66 -10.08 -11.10
N GLN A 178 -1.25 -11.19 -11.54
CA GLN A 178 -0.56 -12.24 -12.31
C GLN A 178 0.11 -11.74 -13.60
N PRO A 179 -0.50 -10.85 -14.43
CA PRO A 179 0.13 -10.37 -15.66
C PRO A 179 1.23 -9.31 -15.43
N VAL A 180 1.44 -8.86 -14.20
CA VAL A 180 2.41 -7.81 -13.89
C VAL A 180 3.84 -8.37 -13.92
N LYS A 181 4.62 -7.97 -14.92
CA LYS A 181 6.01 -8.42 -15.13
C LYS A 181 7.04 -7.33 -14.88
N ASN A 182 6.78 -6.10 -15.33
CA ASN A 182 7.69 -4.97 -15.15
C ASN A 182 7.45 -4.27 -13.82
N LEU A 183 8.11 -4.74 -12.75
CA LEU A 183 7.97 -4.19 -11.40
C LEU A 183 8.63 -2.81 -11.24
N GLU A 184 9.53 -2.41 -12.16
CA GLU A 184 10.12 -1.06 -12.13
C GLU A 184 9.11 0.02 -12.56
N ALA A 185 8.13 -0.34 -13.38
CA ALA A 185 7.06 0.58 -13.77
C ALA A 185 6.01 0.83 -12.66
N ILE A 186 6.05 0.05 -11.57
CA ILE A 186 5.15 0.19 -10.43
C ILE A 186 5.78 1.10 -9.38
N VAL A 187 5.02 2.07 -8.87
CA VAL A 187 5.48 2.97 -7.80
C VAL A 187 5.60 2.20 -6.48
N MET A 188 4.50 1.55 -6.07
CA MET A 188 4.43 0.70 -4.87
C MET A 188 3.30 -0.34 -5.05
N HIS A 189 3.42 -1.49 -4.39
CA HIS A 189 2.46 -2.59 -4.50
C HIS A 189 1.04 -2.19 -4.08
N ASP A 190 0.89 -1.43 -3.02
CA ASP A 190 -0.38 -0.94 -2.50
C ASP A 190 -1.06 0.06 -3.45
N HIS A 191 -0.29 0.98 -4.04
CA HIS A 191 -0.79 1.93 -5.02
C HIS A 191 -1.28 1.21 -6.30
N TRP A 192 -0.53 0.20 -6.76
CA TRP A 192 -0.95 -0.62 -7.90
C TRP A 192 -2.27 -1.36 -7.65
N LEU A 193 -2.37 -1.99 -6.49
CA LEU A 193 -3.59 -2.70 -6.08
C LEU A 193 -4.78 -1.77 -5.87
N ALA A 194 -4.54 -0.57 -5.32
CA ALA A 194 -5.57 0.45 -5.16
C ALA A 194 -6.11 0.92 -6.51
N LEU A 195 -5.25 1.18 -7.49
CA LEU A 195 -5.68 1.50 -8.86
C LEU A 195 -6.47 0.34 -9.48
N THR A 196 -5.97 -0.88 -9.32
CA THR A 196 -6.61 -2.08 -9.88
C THR A 196 -8.02 -2.27 -9.33
N VAL A 197 -8.19 -2.19 -8.02
CA VAL A 197 -9.51 -2.37 -7.41
C VAL A 197 -10.48 -1.23 -7.70
N LEU A 198 -9.97 -0.02 -7.95
CA LEU A 198 -10.80 1.12 -8.34
C LEU A 198 -11.29 1.02 -9.79
N VAL A 199 -10.56 0.29 -10.63
CA VAL A 199 -10.93 0.06 -12.04
C VAL A 199 -11.86 -1.15 -12.17
N PHE A 200 -11.56 -2.26 -11.50
CA PHE A 200 -12.23 -3.54 -11.71
C PHE A 200 -13.15 -3.98 -10.58
N GLY A 201 -13.16 -3.29 -9.45
CA GLY A 201 -13.84 -3.76 -8.26
C GLY A 201 -14.35 -2.69 -7.32
N LYS A 202 -14.21 -2.94 -6.02
CA LYS A 202 -14.66 -2.02 -4.96
C LYS A 202 -13.61 -1.89 -3.86
N LEU A 203 -13.27 -0.65 -3.55
CA LEU A 203 -12.42 -0.26 -2.42
C LEU A 203 -13.27 0.18 -1.24
N SER A 204 -12.91 -0.21 -0.03
CA SER A 204 -13.56 0.26 1.20
C SER A 204 -12.55 0.70 2.24
N TYR A 205 -12.69 1.92 2.71
CA TYR A 205 -11.99 2.43 3.87
C TYR A 205 -12.76 2.13 5.15
N LEU A 206 -12.07 1.53 6.13
CA LEU A 206 -12.55 1.36 7.49
C LEU A 206 -11.87 2.41 8.37
N ASN A 207 -12.64 3.42 8.80
CA ASN A 207 -12.15 4.53 9.61
C ASN A 207 -11.88 4.10 11.08
N GLN A 208 -10.96 3.17 11.25
CA GLN A 208 -10.50 2.65 12.55
C GLN A 208 -9.00 2.36 12.42
N ALA A 209 -8.19 2.89 13.33
CA ALA A 209 -6.81 2.49 13.47
C ALA A 209 -6.75 1.04 13.98
N THR A 210 -6.01 0.20 13.27
CA THR A 210 -5.86 -1.22 13.59
C THR A 210 -4.39 -1.63 13.72
N ILE A 211 -3.49 -0.67 13.60
CA ILE A 211 -2.03 -0.86 13.63
C ILE A 211 -1.44 0.33 14.38
N ASP A 212 -0.45 0.07 15.19
CA ASP A 212 0.52 1.04 15.66
C ASP A 212 1.66 1.09 14.64
N TYR A 213 1.62 2.14 13.81
CA TYR A 213 2.56 2.36 12.71
C TYR A 213 3.80 3.07 13.25
N ARG A 214 4.88 2.30 13.38
CA ARG A 214 6.11 2.75 14.01
C ARG A 214 6.90 3.69 13.10
N GLN A 215 7.40 4.79 13.69
CA GLN A 215 8.28 5.73 13.02
C GLN A 215 9.69 5.61 13.59
N HIS A 216 10.65 5.23 12.76
CA HIS A 216 12.08 5.17 13.06
C HIS A 216 12.89 5.60 11.83
N CYS A 217 14.21 5.74 11.97
CA CYS A 217 15.07 6.28 10.90
C CYS A 217 15.11 5.41 9.63
N ASP A 218 14.84 4.11 9.74
CA ASP A 218 14.96 3.14 8.65
C ASP A 218 13.65 2.87 7.91
N ASN A 219 12.56 3.59 8.23
CA ASN A 219 11.30 3.45 7.50
C ASN A 219 11.47 3.77 6.00
N SER A 220 11.03 2.87 5.14
CA SER A 220 11.01 3.09 3.68
C SER A 220 10.12 4.29 3.29
N VAL A 221 9.00 4.46 4.00
CA VAL A 221 8.07 5.59 3.84
C VAL A 221 7.62 6.04 5.23
N GLY A 222 8.25 7.07 5.78
CA GLY A 222 7.87 7.61 7.09
C GLY A 222 6.59 8.46 7.05
N ALA A 223 5.83 8.48 8.16
CA ALA A 223 4.72 9.40 8.36
C ALA A 223 5.25 10.83 8.61
N GLN A 224 4.57 11.83 8.07
CA GLN A 224 4.96 13.23 8.24
C GLN A 224 3.72 14.10 8.42
N ASP A 225 3.74 14.97 9.43
CA ASP A 225 2.62 15.92 9.63
C ASP A 225 2.48 16.87 8.44
N ALA A 226 1.50 16.56 7.61
CA ALA A 226 1.24 17.29 6.37
C ALA A 226 0.73 18.73 6.60
N LYS A 227 0.40 19.09 7.84
CA LYS A 227 -0.05 20.44 8.24
C LYS A 227 1.06 21.26 8.88
N SER A 228 2.17 20.65 9.27
CA SER A 228 3.30 21.33 9.90
C SER A 228 4.01 22.28 8.94
N LEU A 229 4.31 23.50 9.37
CA LEU A 229 5.11 24.48 8.62
C LEU A 229 6.53 23.97 8.38
N ALA A 230 7.11 23.24 9.34
CA ALA A 230 8.43 22.64 9.21
C ALA A 230 8.46 21.57 8.11
N TYR A 231 7.42 20.72 8.02
CA TYR A 231 7.25 19.77 6.93
C TYR A 231 7.15 20.47 5.57
N MET A 232 6.40 21.55 5.49
CA MET A 232 6.25 22.34 4.25
C MET A 232 7.57 22.94 3.80
N TRP A 233 8.37 23.49 4.74
CA TRP A 233 9.70 24.04 4.47
C TRP A 233 10.69 22.96 4.05
N GLN A 234 10.71 21.83 4.72
CA GLN A 234 11.56 20.68 4.34
C GLN A 234 11.21 20.17 2.95
N ARG A 235 9.93 20.09 2.62
CA ARG A 235 9.45 19.65 1.32
C ARG A 235 9.75 20.68 0.22
N PHE A 236 9.68 21.95 0.54
CA PHE A 236 10.11 23.03 -0.37
C PHE A 236 11.62 22.97 -0.63
N ARG A 237 12.43 22.66 0.40
CA ARG A 237 13.88 22.45 0.27
C ARG A 237 14.26 21.17 -0.50
N ARG A 238 13.51 20.07 -0.32
CA ARG A 238 13.75 18.80 -1.07
C ARG A 238 13.50 18.94 -2.57
N GLY A 239 12.95 20.05 -3.00
CA GLY A 239 13.00 20.54 -4.34
C GLY A 239 11.92 20.03 -5.28
N LYS A 240 11.68 20.85 -6.25
CA LYS A 240 10.85 20.67 -7.43
C LYS A 240 11.13 19.33 -8.15
N THR A 241 12.40 18.91 -8.19
CA THR A 241 12.85 17.72 -8.92
C THR A 241 12.23 16.42 -8.38
N LYS A 242 12.32 16.19 -7.06
CA LYS A 242 11.73 14.97 -6.45
C LYS A 242 10.22 14.94 -6.59
N PHE A 243 9.54 16.07 -6.31
CA PHE A 243 8.10 16.15 -6.46
C PHE A 243 7.64 15.84 -7.90
N ARG A 244 8.35 16.40 -8.88
CA ARG A 244 8.08 16.15 -10.30
C ARG A 244 8.35 14.70 -10.66
N GLN A 245 9.44 14.11 -10.16
CA GLN A 245 9.77 12.71 -10.40
C GLN A 245 8.69 11.76 -9.85
N ASP A 246 8.21 11.99 -8.63
CA ASP A 246 7.13 11.20 -8.03
C ASP A 246 5.85 11.24 -8.89
N MET A 247 5.51 12.42 -9.41
CA MET A 247 4.35 12.60 -10.29
C MET A 247 4.56 11.92 -11.65
N MET A 248 5.78 11.99 -12.21
CA MET A 248 6.14 11.30 -13.45
C MET A 248 6.09 9.77 -13.26
N ASN A 249 6.63 9.25 -12.17
CA ASN A 249 6.58 7.83 -11.86
C ASN A 249 5.12 7.32 -11.79
N SER A 250 4.24 8.07 -11.14
CA SER A 250 2.81 7.74 -11.09
C SER A 250 2.14 7.79 -12.49
N SER A 251 2.54 8.74 -13.35
CA SER A 251 2.09 8.80 -14.74
C SER A 251 2.58 7.60 -15.55
N THR A 252 3.86 7.22 -15.41
CA THR A 252 4.44 6.01 -16.04
C THR A 252 3.76 4.74 -15.55
N GLN A 253 3.47 4.64 -14.25
CA GLN A 253 2.67 3.53 -13.71
C GLN A 253 1.31 3.42 -14.38
N SER A 254 0.63 4.56 -14.62
CA SER A 254 -0.65 4.59 -15.32
C SER A 254 -0.54 4.19 -16.80
N GLU A 255 0.57 4.55 -17.48
CA GLU A 255 0.86 4.09 -18.85
C GLU A 255 1.05 2.56 -18.90
N TYR A 256 1.82 2.01 -17.95
CA TYR A 256 2.00 0.56 -17.83
C TYR A 256 0.71 -0.18 -17.46
N PHE A 257 -0.11 0.42 -16.58
CA PHE A 257 -1.43 -0.10 -16.24
C PHE A 257 -2.34 -0.24 -17.48
N LEU A 258 -2.38 0.78 -18.30
CA LEU A 258 -3.12 0.75 -19.58
C LEU A 258 -2.56 -0.29 -20.55
N HIS A 259 -1.24 -0.41 -20.64
CA HIS A 259 -0.61 -1.43 -21.50
C HIS A 259 -1.10 -2.84 -21.14
N ILE A 260 -1.25 -3.15 -19.86
CA ILE A 260 -1.72 -4.47 -19.42
C ILE A 260 -3.25 -4.60 -19.56
N TYR A 261 -4.00 -3.59 -19.12
CA TYR A 261 -5.43 -3.78 -18.82
C TYR A 261 -6.38 -3.02 -19.73
N ALA A 262 -5.93 -2.17 -20.65
CA ALA A 262 -6.85 -1.40 -21.51
C ALA A 262 -7.85 -2.29 -22.26
N PRO A 263 -7.47 -3.48 -22.77
CA PRO A 263 -8.41 -4.38 -23.43
C PRO A 263 -9.50 -4.97 -22.52
N CYS A 264 -9.24 -4.99 -21.19
CA CYS A 264 -10.13 -5.56 -20.18
C CYS A 264 -11.03 -4.52 -19.51
N ILE A 265 -10.92 -3.22 -19.88
CA ILE A 265 -11.70 -2.15 -19.28
C ILE A 265 -12.86 -1.78 -20.21
N ASP A 266 -14.08 -2.18 -19.85
CA ASP A 266 -15.29 -1.90 -20.64
C ASP A 266 -15.69 -0.42 -20.61
N ASP A 267 -15.44 0.28 -19.49
CA ASP A 267 -15.79 1.70 -19.36
C ASP A 267 -14.80 2.59 -20.15
N LYS A 268 -15.23 2.98 -21.35
CA LYS A 268 -14.48 3.90 -22.23
C LYS A 268 -14.16 5.26 -21.56
N LYS A 269 -14.98 5.73 -20.61
CA LYS A 269 -14.70 6.98 -19.88
C LYS A 269 -13.53 6.78 -18.92
N MET A 270 -13.45 5.61 -18.29
CA MET A 270 -12.35 5.23 -17.42
C MET A 270 -11.02 5.10 -18.19
N VAL A 271 -11.04 4.39 -19.33
CA VAL A 271 -9.86 4.31 -20.24
C VAL A 271 -9.40 5.71 -20.65
N LYS A 272 -10.34 6.60 -21.03
CA LYS A 272 -10.03 7.98 -21.40
C LYS A 272 -9.44 8.78 -20.23
N LEU A 273 -9.90 8.55 -19.01
CA LEU A 273 -9.36 9.20 -17.81
C LEU A 273 -7.92 8.73 -17.53
N LEU A 274 -7.69 7.42 -17.54
CA LEU A 274 -6.36 6.81 -17.37
C LEU A 274 -5.38 7.30 -18.44
N ASN A 275 -5.78 7.32 -19.72
CA ASN A 275 -4.96 7.86 -20.81
C ASN A 275 -4.58 9.33 -20.61
N LYS A 276 -5.52 10.17 -20.16
CA LYS A 276 -5.22 11.58 -19.90
C LYS A 276 -4.14 11.73 -18.82
N TYR A 277 -4.14 10.87 -17.80
CA TYR A 277 -3.14 10.91 -16.74
C TYR A 277 -1.81 10.28 -17.19
N ALA A 278 -1.84 9.13 -17.83
CA ALA A 278 -0.67 8.41 -18.33
C ALA A 278 0.23 9.27 -19.24
N PHE A 279 -0.39 10.08 -20.08
CA PHE A 279 0.34 10.90 -21.05
C PHE A 279 0.41 12.39 -20.70
N VAL A 280 0.04 12.77 -19.48
CA VAL A 280 -0.02 14.17 -19.05
C VAL A 280 1.35 14.86 -19.09
N TYR A 281 2.43 14.12 -18.78
CA TYR A 281 3.80 14.65 -18.81
C TYR A 281 4.41 14.74 -20.22
N LYS A 282 3.78 14.13 -21.22
CA LYS A 282 4.12 14.33 -22.65
C LYS A 282 3.54 15.62 -23.23
N LYS A 283 2.73 16.36 -22.43
CA LYS A 283 2.14 17.65 -22.82
C LYS A 283 2.94 18.83 -22.29
N CYS A 284 2.84 19.99 -22.98
CA CYS A 284 3.41 21.22 -22.46
C CYS A 284 2.75 21.61 -21.12
N LYS A 285 3.42 22.46 -20.32
CA LYS A 285 3.00 22.80 -18.96
C LYS A 285 1.58 23.38 -18.89
N ILE A 286 1.21 24.24 -19.82
CA ILE A 286 -0.12 24.87 -19.83
C ILE A 286 -1.22 23.84 -20.01
N ILE A 287 -1.08 22.93 -20.98
CA ILE A 287 -2.05 21.85 -21.22
C ILE A 287 -2.08 20.90 -20.04
N ARG A 288 -0.93 20.58 -19.43
CA ARG A 288 -0.82 19.71 -18.27
C ARG A 288 -1.59 20.27 -17.08
N VAL A 289 -1.41 21.54 -16.75
CA VAL A 289 -2.13 22.23 -15.67
C VAL A 289 -3.65 22.22 -15.94
N PHE A 290 -4.05 22.51 -17.19
CA PHE A 290 -5.46 22.43 -17.59
C PHE A 290 -6.04 21.03 -17.36
N VAL A 291 -5.31 19.97 -17.76
CA VAL A 291 -5.72 18.57 -17.54
C VAL A 291 -5.83 18.26 -16.05
N PHE A 292 -4.85 18.69 -15.23
CA PHE A 292 -4.92 18.48 -13.78
C PHE A 292 -6.18 19.09 -13.16
N ILE A 293 -6.52 20.31 -13.54
CA ILE A 293 -7.71 21.00 -13.02
C ILE A 293 -9.00 20.33 -13.56
N ARG A 294 -9.09 20.15 -14.87
CA ARG A 294 -10.30 19.65 -15.55
C ARG A 294 -10.66 18.22 -15.17
N CYS A 295 -9.65 17.36 -14.98
CA CYS A 295 -9.83 15.96 -14.58
C CYS A 295 -9.73 15.75 -13.06
N ARG A 296 -9.53 16.81 -12.29
CA ARG A 296 -9.33 16.76 -10.83
C ARG A 296 -8.18 15.85 -10.42
N PHE A 297 -7.11 15.79 -11.20
CA PHE A 297 -5.88 15.09 -10.86
C PHE A 297 -5.06 15.94 -9.88
N LEU A 298 -5.63 16.21 -8.71
CA LEU A 298 -5.05 17.12 -7.73
C LEU A 298 -4.88 16.42 -6.38
N LYS A 299 -3.68 16.56 -5.80
CA LYS A 299 -3.40 16.08 -4.43
C LYS A 299 -4.27 16.82 -3.42
N LYS A 300 -4.56 16.19 -2.28
CA LYS A 300 -5.31 16.82 -1.18
C LYS A 300 -4.44 17.86 -0.46
N GLY A 301 -5.04 18.99 -0.10
CA GLY A 301 -4.38 20.13 0.56
C GLY A 301 -3.98 21.25 -0.40
N VAL A 302 -4.14 22.51 0.06
CA VAL A 302 -3.90 23.71 -0.76
C VAL A 302 -2.46 23.77 -1.26
N ILE A 303 -1.49 23.58 -0.35
CA ILE A 303 -0.07 23.67 -0.67
C ILE A 303 0.35 22.60 -1.68
N ARG A 304 -0.10 21.35 -1.49
CA ARG A 304 0.19 20.27 -2.44
C ARG A 304 -0.39 20.56 -3.84
N LYS A 305 -1.56 21.18 -3.93
CA LYS A 305 -2.16 21.62 -5.20
C LYS A 305 -1.34 22.71 -5.85
N VAL A 306 -0.94 23.72 -5.08
CA VAL A 306 -0.09 24.81 -5.56
C VAL A 306 1.24 24.24 -6.10
N MET A 307 1.92 23.40 -5.31
CA MET A 307 3.15 22.74 -5.76
C MET A 307 2.93 21.94 -7.05
N GLN A 308 1.80 21.24 -7.17
CA GLN A 308 1.47 20.45 -8.34
C GLN A 308 1.24 21.33 -9.59
N ILE A 309 0.63 22.47 -9.44
CA ILE A 309 0.41 23.43 -10.54
C ILE A 309 1.73 24.08 -10.96
N PHE A 310 2.58 24.46 -10.00
CA PHE A 310 3.81 25.19 -10.31
C PHE A 310 4.99 24.27 -10.67
N TRP A 311 5.08 23.08 -10.09
CA TRP A 311 6.21 22.16 -10.24
C TRP A 311 5.89 20.89 -11.06
N GLY A 312 4.61 20.52 -11.12
CA GLY A 312 4.11 19.31 -11.80
C GLY A 312 4.20 19.33 -13.33
#